data_c2bafeab0cdb7f6f3ef59b90392cc1ad
#
_entry.id   c2bafeab0cdb7f6f3ef59b90392cc1ad
#
_cell.length_a   1.000
_cell.length_b   1.000
_cell.length_c   1.000
_cell.angle_alpha   90.00
_cell.angle_beta   90.00
_cell.angle_gamma   90.00
#
_symmetry.space_group_name_H-M   'P 1'
#
loop_
_entity.id
_entity.type
_entity.pdbx_description
1 polymer ?
#
loop_
_entity_poly.entity_id
_entity_poly.type
_entity_poly.pdbx_seq_one_letter_code
_entity_poly.pdbx_strand_id
1 'polypeptide(L)'
;KDAAFVTEVESKIEKKLTKINSKKKKASGSFVYEFLLWDDKVFTKKSPTTFKKLTFNKEENISKVMKRVQRSSTKKKKTFKSFSFIAEYENNIPIELFIEQDKDKKDFEKAEQEALLFAIMYGQMPNFLKTYNKKIYVHNDVEFDDGLGTWWVMYQKKEFHINSPKINKKQACAKIGRYSNCAVVMAHELAHVIQQLTGVISPSKWKKAIKLDKKKYCSKYAKKNSREDFAESITCWIAARYKSDKIKKSDLAKFNEFIPNRLKFFDEMNFNMYPL
;
A
#
# COMPACT_ATOMS: atom_id res chain seq x y z
N LYS A 1 0.31 33.09 18.45
CA LYS A 1 0.70 33.54 17.08
C LYS A 1 0.89 32.36 16.12
N ASP A 2 1.14 31.14 16.63
CA ASP A 2 1.47 29.98 15.78
C ASP A 2 0.25 29.26 15.17
N ALA A 3 -0.89 29.28 15.84
CA ALA A 3 -2.12 28.64 15.35
C ALA A 3 -2.69 29.33 14.08
N ALA A 4 -2.65 30.65 14.01
CA ALA A 4 -3.11 31.42 12.85
C ALA A 4 -2.22 31.22 11.61
N PHE A 5 -0.91 31.06 11.80
CA PHE A 5 0.03 30.77 10.71
C PHE A 5 -0.16 29.38 10.11
N VAL A 6 -0.42 28.38 10.97
CA VAL A 6 -0.69 26.99 10.52
C VAL A 6 -1.99 26.96 9.70
N THR A 7 -3.04 27.63 10.15
CA THR A 7 -4.33 27.69 9.43
C THR A 7 -4.21 28.39 8.07
N GLU A 8 -3.38 29.44 7.97
CA GLU A 8 -3.15 30.15 6.71
C GLU A 8 -2.36 29.29 5.70
N VAL A 9 -1.36 28.55 6.18
CA VAL A 9 -0.57 27.63 5.34
C VAL A 9 -1.44 26.48 4.85
N GLU A 10 -2.29 25.90 5.70
CA GLU A 10 -3.24 24.84 5.33
C GLU A 10 -4.24 25.32 4.28
N SER A 11 -4.80 26.52 4.43
CA SER A 11 -5.72 27.12 3.45
C SER A 11 -5.05 27.36 2.08
N LYS A 12 -3.79 27.80 2.06
CA LYS A 12 -3.02 28.01 0.82
C LYS A 12 -2.68 26.68 0.12
N ILE A 13 -2.41 25.62 0.90
CA ILE A 13 -2.16 24.27 0.39
C ILE A 13 -3.46 23.69 -0.20
N GLU A 14 -4.58 23.84 0.48
CA GLU A 14 -5.89 23.37 0.00
C GLU A 14 -6.31 24.07 -1.30
N LYS A 15 -6.15 25.39 -1.39
CA LYS A 15 -6.41 26.16 -2.62
C LYS A 15 -5.51 25.75 -3.79
N LYS A 16 -4.22 25.45 -3.54
CA LYS A 16 -3.30 24.93 -4.57
C LYS A 16 -3.67 23.53 -5.03
N LEU A 17 -4.05 22.64 -4.11
CA LEU A 17 -4.49 21.28 -4.42
C LEU A 17 -5.80 21.30 -5.25
N THR A 18 -6.74 22.16 -4.89
CA THR A 18 -8.00 22.34 -5.63
C THR A 18 -7.75 22.85 -7.05
N LYS A 19 -6.80 23.78 -7.26
CA LYS A 19 -6.40 24.27 -8.59
C LYS A 19 -5.69 23.22 -9.44
N ILE A 20 -4.87 22.37 -8.84
CA ILE A 20 -4.19 21.26 -9.54
C ILE A 20 -5.22 20.21 -9.96
N ASN A 21 -6.18 19.91 -9.11
CA ASN A 21 -7.25 18.94 -9.39
C ASN A 21 -8.25 19.44 -10.45
N SER A 22 -8.55 20.74 -10.48
CA SER A 22 -9.43 21.31 -11.51
C SER A 22 -8.81 21.28 -12.92
N LYS A 23 -7.48 21.37 -13.07
CA LYS A 23 -6.79 21.24 -14.34
C LYS A 23 -6.70 19.78 -14.86
N LYS A 24 -6.78 18.78 -13.96
CA LYS A 24 -6.81 17.36 -14.34
C LYS A 24 -8.20 16.85 -14.78
N LYS A 25 -9.26 17.59 -14.57
CA LYS A 25 -10.63 17.21 -14.93
C LYS A 25 -10.93 17.08 -16.42
N LYS A 26 -9.99 17.34 -17.32
CA LYS A 26 -10.18 17.23 -18.79
C LYS A 26 -9.69 15.93 -19.41
N ALA A 27 -9.23 14.94 -18.67
CA ALA A 27 -8.89 13.62 -19.18
C ALA A 27 -10.09 12.68 -19.04
N SER A 28 -10.78 12.49 -20.15
CA SER A 28 -11.85 11.53 -20.50
C SER A 28 -12.18 10.45 -19.47
N GLY A 29 -13.40 10.50 -18.99
CA GLY A 29 -14.00 9.55 -18.07
C GLY A 29 -13.86 8.10 -18.40
N SER A 30 -13.23 7.35 -17.50
CA SER A 30 -13.51 5.93 -17.37
C SER A 30 -12.88 5.23 -16.14
N PHE A 31 -12.07 5.90 -15.30
CA PHE A 31 -11.39 5.19 -14.24
C PHE A 31 -11.56 5.90 -12.89
N VAL A 32 -12.41 5.34 -12.06
CA VAL A 32 -12.74 5.83 -10.72
C VAL A 32 -11.54 5.76 -9.80
N TYR A 33 -10.69 4.76 -9.97
CA TYR A 33 -9.67 4.38 -9.04
C TYR A 33 -8.51 5.38 -8.89
N GLU A 34 -8.07 6.03 -9.97
CA GLU A 34 -7.00 7.05 -9.88
C GLU A 34 -7.37 8.22 -8.94
N PHE A 35 -8.67 8.45 -8.74
CA PHE A 35 -9.16 9.47 -7.81
C PHE A 35 -9.24 8.97 -6.36
N LEU A 36 -9.67 7.74 -6.15
CA LEU A 36 -9.83 7.16 -4.81
C LEU A 36 -8.51 7.04 -4.05
N LEU A 37 -7.45 6.63 -4.72
CA LEU A 37 -6.15 6.47 -4.08
C LEU A 37 -5.51 7.79 -3.66
N TRP A 38 -5.76 8.86 -4.42
CA TRP A 38 -5.04 10.11 -4.24
C TRP A 38 -5.77 11.14 -3.41
N ASP A 39 -7.09 11.11 -3.40
CA ASP A 39 -7.93 12.13 -2.80
C ASP A 39 -8.67 11.65 -1.54
N ASP A 40 -8.91 10.35 -1.39
CA ASP A 40 -9.67 9.81 -0.28
C ASP A 40 -8.77 9.32 0.86
N LYS A 41 -9.11 9.71 2.06
CA LYS A 41 -8.42 9.32 3.29
C LYS A 41 -8.91 7.94 3.77
N VAL A 42 -8.84 6.92 2.89
CA VAL A 42 -9.29 5.55 3.18
C VAL A 42 -8.60 5.01 4.44
N PHE A 43 -7.30 5.30 4.56
CA PHE A 43 -6.53 5.04 5.77
C PHE A 43 -5.92 6.34 6.31
N THR A 44 -5.85 6.47 7.62
CA THR A 44 -5.17 7.56 8.31
C THR A 44 -4.32 6.99 9.45
N LYS A 45 -3.39 7.77 9.99
CA LYS A 45 -2.60 7.36 11.17
C LYS A 45 -3.48 7.01 12.39
N LYS A 46 -4.73 7.49 12.42
CA LYS A 46 -5.72 7.23 13.47
C LYS A 46 -6.66 6.07 13.16
N SER A 47 -6.55 5.43 11.99
CA SER A 47 -7.34 4.24 11.67
C SER A 47 -7.04 3.11 12.66
N PRO A 48 -8.03 2.24 12.97
CA PRO A 48 -7.82 1.09 13.84
C PRO A 48 -6.61 0.26 13.38
N THR A 49 -5.84 -0.25 14.33
CA THR A 49 -4.64 -1.04 14.06
C THR A 49 -4.50 -2.15 15.09
N THR A 50 -4.00 -3.29 14.66
CA THR A 50 -3.61 -4.39 15.55
C THR A 50 -2.20 -4.23 16.13
N PHE A 51 -1.46 -3.19 15.73
CA PHE A 51 -0.10 -2.93 16.21
C PHE A 51 -0.10 -2.67 17.71
N LYS A 52 0.82 -3.33 18.42
CA LYS A 52 1.00 -3.22 19.88
C LYS A 52 2.29 -2.55 20.28
N LYS A 53 3.41 -3.04 19.75
CA LYS A 53 4.72 -2.65 20.21
C LYS A 53 5.75 -2.78 19.10
N LEU A 54 6.73 -1.87 19.11
CA LEU A 54 7.95 -1.96 18.32
C LEU A 54 9.14 -2.10 19.28
N THR A 55 10.03 -3.05 19.02
CA THR A 55 11.23 -3.28 19.82
C THR A 55 12.43 -3.32 18.88
N PHE A 56 13.48 -2.56 19.18
CA PHE A 56 14.75 -2.69 18.47
C PHE A 56 15.33 -4.09 18.72
N ASN A 57 15.80 -4.72 17.67
CA ASN A 57 16.40 -6.06 17.73
C ASN A 57 17.92 -5.97 17.58
N LYS A 58 18.41 -5.49 16.44
CA LYS A 58 19.85 -5.42 16.16
C LYS A 58 20.18 -4.55 14.94
N GLU A 59 21.45 -4.23 14.82
CA GLU A 59 22.05 -3.73 13.57
C GLU A 59 22.70 -4.90 12.82
N GLU A 60 22.45 -5.01 11.51
CA GLU A 60 23.03 -6.11 10.73
C GLU A 60 23.31 -5.74 9.27
N ASN A 61 24.24 -6.48 8.66
CA ASN A 61 24.48 -6.44 7.23
C ASN A 61 23.59 -7.47 6.53
N ILE A 62 22.80 -7.00 5.58
CA ILE A 62 21.90 -7.84 4.81
C ILE A 62 22.40 -7.93 3.37
N SER A 63 22.43 -9.14 2.84
CA SER A 63 22.73 -9.38 1.43
C SER A 63 21.52 -10.04 0.78
N LYS A 64 20.87 -9.30 -0.13
CA LYS A 64 19.66 -9.75 -0.82
C LYS A 64 19.82 -9.72 -2.32
N VAL A 65 19.27 -10.71 -2.97
CA VAL A 65 19.09 -10.69 -4.42
C VAL A 65 17.83 -9.86 -4.70
N MET A 66 18.03 -8.67 -5.24
CA MET A 66 16.95 -7.76 -5.60
C MET A 66 16.49 -8.06 -7.01
N LYS A 67 15.16 -8.21 -7.20
CA LYS A 67 14.60 -8.25 -8.55
C LYS A 67 14.53 -6.82 -9.06
N ARG A 68 15.24 -6.51 -10.12
CA ARG A 68 15.15 -5.20 -10.74
C ARG A 68 13.74 -5.00 -11.30
N VAL A 69 13.08 -3.95 -10.88
CA VAL A 69 11.70 -3.67 -11.26
C VAL A 69 11.61 -3.03 -12.66
N GLN A 70 12.66 -2.36 -13.11
CA GLN A 70 12.68 -1.74 -14.42
C GLN A 70 13.44 -2.56 -15.48
N ARG A 71 12.71 -2.98 -16.53
CA ARG A 71 13.15 -3.38 -17.88
C ARG A 71 14.36 -4.32 -18.06
N SER A 72 15.05 -4.73 -17.01
CA SER A 72 16.20 -5.63 -17.10
C SER A 72 15.90 -6.92 -16.34
N SER A 73 16.09 -8.06 -17.02
CA SER A 73 15.95 -9.41 -16.45
C SER A 73 17.04 -9.76 -15.43
N THR A 74 18.05 -8.93 -15.24
CA THR A 74 19.19 -9.22 -14.38
C THR A 74 18.85 -9.03 -12.91
N LYS A 75 18.99 -10.12 -12.15
CA LYS A 75 18.95 -10.10 -10.68
C LYS A 75 20.25 -9.46 -10.17
N LYS A 76 20.18 -8.33 -9.51
CA LYS A 76 21.34 -7.74 -8.81
C LYS A 76 21.32 -8.14 -7.35
N LYS A 77 22.47 -8.57 -6.82
CA LYS A 77 22.67 -8.75 -5.39
C LYS A 77 22.99 -7.37 -4.78
N LYS A 78 22.25 -7.00 -3.72
CA LYS A 78 22.49 -5.80 -2.96
C LYS A 78 22.91 -6.17 -1.55
N THR A 79 23.96 -5.55 -1.05
CA THR A 79 24.38 -5.62 0.36
C THR A 79 24.18 -4.26 0.98
N PHE A 80 23.50 -4.21 2.12
CA PHE A 80 23.20 -2.96 2.82
C PHE A 80 23.19 -3.20 4.34
N LYS A 81 23.49 -2.15 5.08
CA LYS A 81 23.32 -2.13 6.54
C LYS A 81 21.90 -1.77 6.88
N SER A 82 21.34 -2.39 7.91
CA SER A 82 20.00 -2.11 8.38
C SER A 82 19.92 -2.11 9.90
N PHE A 83 18.96 -1.33 10.42
CA PHE A 83 18.40 -1.54 11.75
C PHE A 83 17.23 -2.51 11.65
N SER A 84 17.22 -3.53 12.49
CA SER A 84 16.13 -4.50 12.58
C SER A 84 15.29 -4.22 13.81
N PHE A 85 13.96 -4.27 13.64
CA PHE A 85 12.95 -4.08 14.68
C PHE A 85 11.95 -5.22 14.64
N ILE A 86 11.44 -5.61 15.80
CA ILE A 86 10.33 -6.56 15.93
C ILE A 86 9.05 -5.77 16.19
N ALA A 87 8.06 -5.92 15.32
CA ALA A 87 6.73 -5.37 15.50
C ALA A 87 5.76 -6.47 15.95
N GLU A 88 5.11 -6.26 17.07
CA GLU A 88 4.13 -7.16 17.67
C GLU A 88 2.72 -6.67 17.35
N TYR A 89 1.81 -7.61 17.07
CA TYR A 89 0.42 -7.36 16.70
C TYR A 89 -0.53 -8.22 17.50
N GLU A 90 -1.78 -7.76 17.65
CA GLU A 90 -2.84 -8.58 18.23
C GLU A 90 -3.11 -9.81 17.38
N ASN A 91 -3.10 -10.99 18.02
CA ASN A 91 -3.48 -12.25 17.39
C ASN A 91 -2.72 -12.61 16.09
N ASN A 92 -1.55 -12.02 15.89
CA ASN A 92 -0.72 -12.26 14.71
C ASN A 92 0.72 -12.60 15.09
N ILE A 93 1.41 -13.25 14.16
CA ILE A 93 2.84 -13.52 14.28
C ILE A 93 3.60 -12.19 14.21
N PRO A 94 4.59 -11.96 15.09
CA PRO A 94 5.46 -10.80 15.01
C PRO A 94 6.14 -10.67 13.63
N ILE A 95 6.32 -9.45 13.18
CA ILE A 95 7.00 -9.13 11.92
C ILE A 95 8.35 -8.49 12.22
N GLU A 96 9.38 -8.96 11.55
CA GLU A 96 10.68 -8.31 11.57
C GLU A 96 10.77 -7.24 10.48
N LEU A 97 11.03 -5.99 10.87
CA LEU A 97 11.22 -4.86 9.97
C LEU A 97 12.70 -4.51 9.87
N PHE A 98 13.19 -4.39 8.66
CA PHE A 98 14.57 -4.01 8.34
C PHE A 98 14.56 -2.65 7.67
N ILE A 99 15.13 -1.64 8.33
CA ILE A 99 15.26 -0.29 7.80
C ILE A 99 16.67 -0.09 7.30
N GLU A 100 16.83 0.08 5.99
CA GLU A 100 18.13 0.34 5.38
C GLU A 100 18.71 1.64 5.88
N GLN A 101 19.97 1.61 6.35
CA GLN A 101 20.68 2.78 6.81
C GLN A 101 21.16 3.63 5.63
N ASP A 102 21.19 4.95 5.81
CA ASP A 102 21.85 5.85 4.87
C ASP A 102 23.37 5.61 4.86
N LYS A 103 23.99 5.68 3.69
CA LYS A 103 25.43 5.45 3.54
C LYS A 103 26.26 6.42 4.39
N ASP A 104 25.76 7.64 4.54
CA ASP A 104 26.52 8.75 5.11
C ASP A 104 26.11 9.11 6.55
N LYS A 105 25.00 8.61 7.05
CA LYS A 105 24.49 8.92 8.38
C LYS A 105 23.73 7.75 9.00
N LYS A 106 24.24 7.25 10.12
CA LYS A 106 23.50 6.37 11.00
C LYS A 106 22.52 7.23 11.82
N ASP A 107 21.27 7.26 11.40
CA ASP A 107 20.22 7.98 12.09
C ASP A 107 19.21 6.94 12.64
N PHE A 108 19.51 6.46 13.85
CA PHE A 108 18.69 5.44 14.53
C PHE A 108 17.26 5.95 14.80
N GLU A 109 17.15 7.18 15.33
CA GLU A 109 15.85 7.76 15.67
C GLU A 109 14.93 7.83 14.44
N LYS A 110 15.49 8.25 13.32
CA LYS A 110 14.74 8.32 12.07
C LYS A 110 14.35 6.94 11.53
N ALA A 111 15.23 5.95 11.66
CA ALA A 111 14.93 4.58 11.30
C ALA A 111 13.83 4.00 12.19
N GLU A 112 13.84 4.28 13.47
CA GLU A 112 12.79 3.86 14.42
C GLU A 112 11.43 4.51 14.07
N GLN A 113 11.40 5.81 13.77
CA GLN A 113 10.19 6.50 13.31
C GLN A 113 9.63 5.91 12.00
N GLU A 114 10.50 5.55 11.08
CA GLU A 114 10.10 4.91 9.82
C GLU A 114 9.59 3.47 10.06
N ALA A 115 10.26 2.70 10.91
CA ALA A 115 9.80 1.38 11.32
C ALA A 115 8.43 1.45 11.98
N LEU A 116 8.23 2.39 12.90
CA LEU A 116 6.95 2.61 13.58
C LEU A 116 5.84 2.96 12.58
N LEU A 117 6.12 3.83 11.62
CA LEU A 117 5.16 4.21 10.57
C LEU A 117 4.66 2.98 9.79
N PHE A 118 5.57 2.14 9.32
CA PHE A 118 5.22 0.94 8.54
C PHE A 118 4.62 -0.17 9.41
N ALA A 119 5.04 -0.30 10.67
CA ALA A 119 4.44 -1.23 11.62
C ALA A 119 2.96 -0.90 11.89
N ILE A 120 2.64 0.37 12.15
CA ILE A 120 1.26 0.83 12.34
C ILE A 120 0.45 0.60 11.06
N MET A 121 0.98 0.99 9.90
CA MET A 121 0.32 0.83 8.61
C MET A 121 0.02 -0.64 8.29
N TYR A 122 0.97 -1.53 8.54
CA TYR A 122 0.76 -2.97 8.37
C TYR A 122 -0.29 -3.50 9.36
N GLY A 123 -0.30 -3.01 10.61
CA GLY A 123 -1.32 -3.34 11.60
C GLY A 123 -2.74 -2.93 11.22
N GLN A 124 -2.90 -1.91 10.36
CA GLN A 124 -4.18 -1.46 9.83
C GLN A 124 -4.72 -2.35 8.69
N MET A 125 -3.88 -3.20 8.12
CA MET A 125 -4.33 -4.13 7.09
C MET A 125 -5.21 -5.22 7.70
N PRO A 126 -6.25 -5.68 7.00
CA PRO A 126 -7.07 -6.78 7.47
C PRO A 126 -6.25 -8.06 7.67
N ASN A 127 -6.63 -8.86 8.65
CA ASN A 127 -5.86 -10.04 9.04
C ASN A 127 -5.60 -11.01 7.89
N PHE A 128 -6.55 -11.19 6.99
CA PHE A 128 -6.36 -12.10 5.86
C PHE A 128 -5.21 -11.67 4.94
N LEU A 129 -4.89 -10.38 4.84
CA LEU A 129 -3.75 -9.89 4.06
C LEU A 129 -2.41 -10.10 4.78
N LYS A 130 -2.41 -10.20 6.12
CA LYS A 130 -1.19 -10.26 6.95
C LYS A 130 -0.64 -11.66 7.15
N THR A 131 -1.39 -12.70 6.87
CA THR A 131 -1.14 -14.09 7.29
C THR A 131 0.18 -14.70 6.81
N TYR A 132 0.82 -14.12 5.79
CA TYR A 132 1.93 -14.79 5.11
C TYR A 132 3.29 -14.12 5.25
N ASN A 133 3.32 -12.81 5.44
CA ASN A 133 4.59 -12.11 5.51
C ASN A 133 5.21 -12.27 6.91
N LYS A 134 6.53 -12.49 6.94
CA LYS A 134 7.32 -12.56 8.17
C LYS A 134 8.31 -11.41 8.29
N LYS A 135 8.66 -10.80 7.16
CA LYS A 135 9.68 -9.76 7.09
C LYS A 135 9.25 -8.62 6.19
N ILE A 136 9.55 -7.41 6.61
CA ILE A 136 9.36 -6.19 5.82
C ILE A 136 10.73 -5.51 5.69
N TYR A 137 11.14 -5.23 4.46
CA TYR A 137 12.36 -4.50 4.16
C TYR A 137 12.01 -3.12 3.63
N VAL A 138 12.50 -2.09 4.27
CA VAL A 138 12.36 -0.71 3.83
C VAL A 138 13.69 -0.24 3.27
N HIS A 139 13.72 -0.02 1.96
CA HIS A 139 14.89 0.34 1.20
C HIS A 139 14.96 1.84 0.94
N ASN A 140 16.20 2.31 0.81
CA ASN A 140 16.56 3.71 0.55
C ASN A 140 17.20 3.87 -0.83
N ASP A 141 16.81 3.07 -1.80
CA ASP A 141 17.51 2.98 -3.08
C ASP A 141 16.87 3.83 -4.16
N VAL A 142 17.64 4.79 -4.67
CA VAL A 142 17.24 5.66 -5.79
C VAL A 142 17.21 4.91 -7.12
N GLU A 143 18.00 3.85 -7.28
CA GLU A 143 18.06 3.07 -8.52
C GLU A 143 16.76 2.30 -8.82
N PHE A 144 15.91 2.13 -7.82
CA PHE A 144 14.60 1.48 -7.95
C PHE A 144 13.44 2.48 -7.99
N ASP A 145 13.74 3.79 -8.00
CA ASP A 145 12.71 4.82 -8.03
C ASP A 145 12.24 5.06 -9.46
N ASP A 146 11.02 4.67 -9.76
CA ASP A 146 10.28 5.03 -10.97
C ASP A 146 9.43 6.31 -10.78
N GLY A 147 9.72 7.08 -9.73
CA GLY A 147 9.01 8.31 -9.37
C GLY A 147 7.82 8.10 -8.44
N LEU A 148 7.40 6.87 -8.16
CA LEU A 148 6.28 6.53 -7.27
C LEU A 148 6.70 5.74 -6.04
N GLY A 149 7.98 5.31 -5.98
CA GLY A 149 8.46 4.30 -5.03
C GLY A 149 7.95 2.91 -5.44
N THR A 150 8.88 1.99 -5.59
CA THR A 150 8.51 0.64 -6.01
C THR A 150 8.35 -0.26 -4.80
N TRP A 151 7.18 -0.89 -4.68
CA TRP A 151 6.89 -1.87 -3.67
C TRP A 151 6.68 -3.23 -4.32
N TRP A 152 7.08 -4.31 -3.63
CA TRP A 152 6.89 -5.66 -4.16
C TRP A 152 6.90 -6.71 -3.06
N VAL A 153 6.28 -7.86 -3.32
CA VAL A 153 6.30 -9.02 -2.44
C VAL A 153 7.12 -10.16 -3.04
N MET A 154 7.87 -10.83 -2.19
CA MET A 154 8.57 -12.08 -2.52
C MET A 154 7.86 -13.23 -1.80
N TYR A 155 6.80 -13.73 -2.40
CA TYR A 155 5.90 -14.72 -1.81
C TYR A 155 6.64 -15.94 -1.22
N GLN A 156 7.52 -16.58 -2.00
CA GLN A 156 8.25 -17.78 -1.56
C GLN A 156 9.13 -17.54 -0.32
N LYS A 157 9.59 -16.31 -0.12
CA LYS A 157 10.44 -15.91 1.01
C LYS A 157 9.65 -15.30 2.16
N LYS A 158 8.35 -15.08 2.00
CA LYS A 158 7.48 -14.37 2.96
C LYS A 158 7.99 -12.96 3.28
N GLU A 159 8.53 -12.28 2.30
CA GLU A 159 9.14 -10.95 2.40
C GLU A 159 8.31 -9.92 1.65
N PHE A 160 8.16 -8.76 2.26
CA PHE A 160 7.58 -7.57 1.65
C PHE A 160 8.64 -6.48 1.58
N HIS A 161 8.84 -5.92 0.42
CA HIS A 161 9.85 -4.90 0.18
C HIS A 161 9.18 -3.57 -0.16
N ILE A 162 9.62 -2.53 0.51
CA ILE A 162 9.16 -1.15 0.34
C ILE A 162 10.37 -0.34 -0.09
N ASN A 163 10.32 0.27 -1.27
CA ASN A 163 11.30 1.27 -1.63
C ASN A 163 10.75 2.65 -1.25
N SER A 164 11.37 3.28 -0.27
CA SER A 164 11.00 4.59 0.26
C SER A 164 12.18 5.56 0.13
N PRO A 165 12.53 5.99 -1.10
CA PRO A 165 13.70 6.83 -1.30
C PRO A 165 13.54 8.16 -0.57
N LYS A 166 14.47 8.44 0.35
CA LYS A 166 14.47 9.67 1.16
C LYS A 166 14.70 10.95 0.35
N ILE A 167 15.21 10.80 -0.89
CA ILE A 167 15.56 11.92 -1.76
C ILE A 167 14.32 12.66 -2.24
N ASN A 168 13.21 11.93 -2.49
CA ASN A 168 11.97 12.58 -2.90
C ASN A 168 11.08 12.90 -1.71
N LYS A 169 11.40 13.99 -1.00
CA LYS A 169 10.61 14.48 0.15
C LYS A 169 9.10 14.62 -0.13
N LYS A 170 8.67 14.66 -1.41
CA LYS A 170 7.26 14.78 -1.80
C LYS A 170 6.50 13.44 -1.76
N GLN A 171 7.21 12.32 -1.76
CA GLN A 171 6.61 10.98 -1.84
C GLN A 171 6.69 10.18 -0.54
N ALA A 172 7.34 10.71 0.51
CA ALA A 172 7.44 10.03 1.79
C ALA A 172 6.05 9.73 2.39
N CYS A 173 5.81 8.48 2.77
CA CYS A 173 4.54 8.03 3.36
C CYS A 173 4.17 8.77 4.65
N ALA A 174 5.16 9.31 5.36
CA ALA A 174 4.95 10.13 6.57
C ALA A 174 4.28 11.47 6.30
N LYS A 175 4.26 11.96 5.04
CA LYS A 175 3.69 13.26 4.71
C LYS A 175 2.16 13.25 4.73
N ILE A 176 1.61 14.40 5.14
CA ILE A 176 0.17 14.68 5.10
C ILE A 176 -0.32 14.46 3.66
N GLY A 177 -1.40 13.69 3.51
CA GLY A 177 -2.00 13.34 2.22
C GLY A 177 -1.36 12.16 1.48
N ARG A 178 -0.25 11.58 1.97
CA ARG A 178 0.40 10.41 1.35
C ARG A 178 0.20 9.10 2.11
N TYR A 179 -0.10 9.19 3.38
CA TYR A 179 -0.28 8.01 4.23
C TYR A 179 -1.31 7.04 3.66
N SER A 180 -2.49 7.54 3.28
CA SER A 180 -3.56 6.72 2.72
C SER A 180 -3.12 6.02 1.44
N ASN A 181 -2.40 6.72 0.56
CA ASN A 181 -1.90 6.15 -0.68
C ASN A 181 -0.92 5.00 -0.43
N CYS A 182 0.01 5.20 0.50
CA CYS A 182 0.97 4.15 0.89
C CYS A 182 0.24 2.94 1.50
N ALA A 183 -0.76 3.17 2.35
CA ALA A 183 -1.53 2.08 2.95
C ALA A 183 -2.33 1.29 1.90
N VAL A 184 -2.89 1.96 0.89
CA VAL A 184 -3.59 1.30 -0.22
C VAL A 184 -2.60 0.52 -1.09
N VAL A 185 -1.41 1.06 -1.38
CA VAL A 185 -0.36 0.31 -2.09
C VAL A 185 0.08 -0.90 -1.27
N MET A 186 0.21 -0.78 0.06
CA MET A 186 0.50 -1.92 0.93
C MET A 186 -0.58 -3.00 0.80
N ALA A 187 -1.86 -2.65 0.84
CA ALA A 187 -2.95 -3.60 0.64
C ALA A 187 -2.90 -4.27 -0.74
N HIS A 188 -2.59 -3.51 -1.79
CA HIS A 188 -2.42 -4.01 -3.15
C HIS A 188 -1.31 -5.07 -3.24
N GLU A 189 -0.14 -4.78 -2.73
CA GLU A 189 0.99 -5.72 -2.76
C GLU A 189 0.74 -6.97 -1.92
N LEU A 190 0.10 -6.82 -0.75
CA LEU A 190 -0.31 -7.94 0.09
C LEU A 190 -1.37 -8.81 -0.61
N ALA A 191 -2.25 -8.23 -1.41
CA ALA A 191 -3.23 -8.96 -2.21
C ALA A 191 -2.58 -9.89 -3.24
N HIS A 192 -1.42 -9.52 -3.81
CA HIS A 192 -0.66 -10.40 -4.68
C HIS A 192 -0.20 -11.68 -3.97
N VAL A 193 0.08 -11.61 -2.67
CA VAL A 193 0.41 -12.80 -1.86
C VAL A 193 -0.79 -13.73 -1.79
N ILE A 194 -1.97 -13.19 -1.43
CA ILE A 194 -3.20 -13.97 -1.30
C ILE A 194 -3.57 -14.66 -2.61
N GLN A 195 -3.40 -13.99 -3.74
CA GLN A 195 -3.67 -14.57 -5.05
C GLN A 195 -2.77 -15.78 -5.38
N GLN A 196 -1.55 -15.81 -4.84
CA GLN A 196 -0.59 -16.89 -5.08
C GLN A 196 -0.77 -18.08 -4.12
N LEU A 197 -1.57 -17.92 -3.06
CA LEU A 197 -1.85 -18.99 -2.12
C LEU A 197 -2.76 -20.04 -2.74
N THR A 198 -2.25 -21.26 -2.87
CA THR A 198 -3.05 -22.37 -3.37
C THR A 198 -4.24 -22.66 -2.45
N GLY A 199 -5.40 -22.79 -3.05
CA GLY A 199 -6.64 -23.13 -2.32
C GLY A 199 -7.38 -21.94 -1.68
N VAL A 200 -6.77 -20.75 -1.57
CA VAL A 200 -7.46 -19.57 -1.03
C VAL A 200 -8.34 -18.92 -2.09
N ILE A 201 -7.83 -18.76 -3.30
CA ILE A 201 -8.57 -18.14 -4.41
C ILE A 201 -8.87 -19.17 -5.49
N SER A 202 -10.14 -19.31 -5.86
CA SER A 202 -10.56 -20.13 -7.01
C SER A 202 -10.31 -19.36 -8.33
N PRO A 203 -9.31 -19.77 -9.15
CA PRO A 203 -9.01 -19.08 -10.41
C PRO A 203 -10.20 -19.10 -11.40
N SER A 204 -10.99 -20.16 -11.40
CA SER A 204 -12.15 -20.28 -12.27
C SER A 204 -13.28 -19.32 -11.88
N LYS A 205 -13.58 -19.21 -10.59
CA LYS A 205 -14.57 -18.25 -10.07
C LYS A 205 -14.13 -16.81 -10.32
N TRP A 206 -12.85 -16.50 -10.11
CA TRP A 206 -12.29 -15.18 -10.41
C TRP A 206 -12.42 -14.82 -11.89
N LYS A 207 -12.02 -15.73 -12.81
CA LYS A 207 -12.18 -15.54 -14.24
C LYS A 207 -13.65 -15.33 -14.64
N LYS A 208 -14.59 -16.05 -14.00
CA LYS A 208 -16.02 -15.87 -14.20
C LYS A 208 -16.47 -14.45 -13.80
N ALA A 209 -16.04 -13.95 -12.64
CA ALA A 209 -16.36 -12.60 -12.19
C ALA A 209 -15.86 -11.53 -13.17
N ILE A 210 -14.60 -11.64 -13.64
CA ILE A 210 -14.04 -10.76 -14.68
C ILE A 210 -14.92 -10.76 -15.94
N LYS A 211 -15.33 -11.94 -16.42
CA LYS A 211 -16.13 -12.08 -17.64
C LYS A 211 -17.51 -11.42 -17.47
N LEU A 212 -18.13 -11.57 -16.32
CA LEU A 212 -19.45 -10.99 -16.04
C LEU A 212 -19.41 -9.47 -15.95
N ASP A 213 -18.31 -8.87 -15.50
CA ASP A 213 -18.11 -7.43 -15.48
C ASP A 213 -17.74 -6.84 -16.88
N LYS A 214 -17.82 -7.65 -17.95
CA LYS A 214 -17.69 -7.20 -19.35
C LYS A 214 -16.47 -6.32 -19.64
N LYS A 215 -15.29 -6.71 -19.14
CA LYS A 215 -14.02 -5.98 -19.29
C LYS A 215 -14.03 -4.55 -18.69
N LYS A 216 -14.94 -4.25 -17.77
CA LYS A 216 -14.84 -3.05 -16.95
C LYS A 216 -13.82 -3.30 -15.83
N TYR A 217 -13.17 -2.25 -15.35
CA TYR A 217 -12.10 -2.32 -14.34
C TYR A 217 -12.27 -1.19 -13.33
N CYS A 218 -11.85 -1.39 -12.09
CA CYS A 218 -11.89 -0.33 -11.10
C CYS A 218 -10.76 0.69 -11.27
N SER A 219 -9.69 0.34 -11.99
CA SER A 219 -8.59 1.26 -12.28
C SER A 219 -7.98 1.02 -13.65
N LYS A 220 -7.21 2.00 -14.12
CA LYS A 220 -6.38 1.86 -15.32
C LYS A 220 -5.29 0.81 -15.13
N TYR A 221 -4.75 0.69 -13.91
CA TYR A 221 -3.71 -0.27 -13.59
C TYR A 221 -4.24 -1.70 -13.56
N ALA A 222 -5.45 -1.92 -13.07
CA ALA A 222 -6.15 -3.21 -13.12
C ALA A 222 -6.23 -3.79 -14.55
N LYS A 223 -6.33 -2.92 -15.55
CA LYS A 223 -6.42 -3.32 -16.96
C LYS A 223 -5.14 -3.95 -17.50
N LYS A 224 -4.01 -3.80 -16.82
CA LYS A 224 -2.70 -4.26 -17.28
C LYS A 224 -2.62 -5.79 -17.43
N ASN A 225 -3.13 -6.53 -16.47
CA ASN A 225 -3.23 -7.98 -16.48
C ASN A 225 -4.12 -8.49 -15.32
N SER A 226 -4.45 -9.78 -15.32
CA SER A 226 -5.33 -10.40 -14.33
C SER A 226 -4.79 -10.38 -12.88
N ARG A 227 -3.47 -10.29 -12.68
CA ARG A 227 -2.88 -10.18 -11.34
C ARG A 227 -3.10 -8.80 -10.75
N GLU A 228 -2.82 -7.77 -11.54
CA GLU A 228 -3.07 -6.39 -11.13
C GLU A 228 -4.57 -6.14 -10.96
N ASP A 229 -5.41 -6.72 -11.84
CA ASP A 229 -6.87 -6.64 -11.70
C ASP A 229 -7.36 -7.21 -10.36
N PHE A 230 -6.79 -8.32 -9.91
CA PHE A 230 -7.12 -8.91 -8.62
C PHE A 230 -6.71 -7.98 -7.46
N ALA A 231 -5.45 -7.52 -7.45
CA ALA A 231 -4.92 -6.68 -6.39
C ALA A 231 -5.64 -5.33 -6.30
N GLU A 232 -5.90 -4.70 -7.44
CA GLU A 232 -6.67 -3.47 -7.52
C GLU A 232 -8.13 -3.66 -7.08
N SER A 233 -8.77 -4.74 -7.53
CA SER A 233 -10.17 -5.01 -7.18
C SER A 233 -10.36 -5.30 -5.70
N ILE A 234 -9.40 -5.94 -5.03
CA ILE A 234 -9.46 -6.17 -3.58
C ILE A 234 -9.34 -4.86 -2.79
N THR A 235 -8.51 -3.94 -3.23
CA THR A 235 -8.42 -2.61 -2.59
C THR A 235 -9.70 -1.80 -2.79
N CYS A 236 -10.30 -1.86 -3.99
CA CYS A 236 -11.60 -1.25 -4.27
C CYS A 236 -12.72 -1.86 -3.43
N TRP A 237 -12.70 -3.18 -3.24
CA TRP A 237 -13.66 -3.89 -2.40
C TRP A 237 -13.52 -3.50 -0.92
N ILE A 238 -12.31 -3.47 -0.38
CA ILE A 238 -12.05 -2.99 0.99
C ILE A 238 -12.60 -1.58 1.15
N ALA A 239 -12.31 -0.69 0.22
CA ALA A 239 -12.78 0.67 0.25
C ALA A 239 -14.33 0.73 0.20
N ALA A 240 -14.97 -0.01 -0.71
CA ALA A 240 -16.40 0.02 -0.92
C ALA A 240 -17.21 -0.61 0.23
N ARG A 241 -16.69 -1.63 0.91
CA ARG A 241 -17.42 -2.37 1.95
C ARG A 241 -17.09 -1.91 3.37
N TYR A 242 -15.84 -1.55 3.63
CA TYR A 242 -15.34 -1.29 4.99
C TYR A 242 -14.95 0.16 5.24
N LYS A 243 -14.87 0.99 4.18
CA LYS A 243 -14.51 2.41 4.25
C LYS A 243 -15.41 3.28 3.37
N SER A 244 -16.64 2.87 3.17
CA SER A 244 -17.59 3.56 2.30
C SER A 244 -17.90 5.00 2.75
N ASP A 245 -17.77 5.30 4.05
CA ASP A 245 -17.87 6.63 4.64
C ASP A 245 -16.71 7.56 4.28
N LYS A 246 -15.59 7.00 3.80
CA LYS A 246 -14.39 7.74 3.36
C LYS A 246 -14.35 7.95 1.84
N ILE A 247 -15.33 7.44 1.13
CA ILE A 247 -15.41 7.49 -0.34
C ILE A 247 -16.57 8.38 -0.76
N LYS A 248 -16.38 9.14 -1.82
CA LYS A 248 -17.47 9.92 -2.43
C LYS A 248 -18.58 8.98 -2.90
N LYS A 249 -19.84 9.33 -2.61
CA LYS A 249 -21.00 8.52 -3.03
C LYS A 249 -21.03 8.23 -4.53
N SER A 250 -20.61 9.20 -5.36
CA SER A 250 -20.50 9.01 -6.81
C SER A 250 -19.49 7.95 -7.21
N ASP A 251 -18.37 7.84 -6.48
CA ASP A 251 -17.32 6.89 -6.77
C ASP A 251 -17.71 5.48 -6.27
N LEU A 252 -18.36 5.41 -5.11
CA LEU A 252 -18.95 4.17 -4.61
C LEU A 252 -19.99 3.61 -5.57
N ALA A 253 -20.87 4.46 -6.12
CA ALA A 253 -21.86 4.06 -7.12
C ALA A 253 -21.19 3.47 -8.37
N LYS A 254 -20.09 4.09 -8.85
CA LYS A 254 -19.34 3.59 -10.01
C LYS A 254 -18.64 2.25 -9.75
N PHE A 255 -18.11 2.00 -8.54
CA PHE A 255 -17.57 0.68 -8.22
C PHE A 255 -18.62 -0.41 -8.31
N ASN A 256 -19.79 -0.16 -7.72
CA ASN A 256 -20.89 -1.10 -7.78
C ASN A 256 -21.43 -1.30 -9.21
N GLU A 257 -21.29 -0.29 -10.10
CA GLU A 257 -21.66 -0.41 -11.51
C GLU A 257 -20.60 -1.15 -12.35
N PHE A 258 -19.31 -0.88 -12.12
CA PHE A 258 -18.25 -1.34 -13.01
C PHE A 258 -17.75 -2.75 -12.70
N ILE A 259 -17.66 -3.09 -11.41
CA ILE A 259 -17.08 -4.36 -10.97
C ILE A 259 -17.97 -5.13 -9.97
N PRO A 260 -19.31 -5.17 -10.15
CA PRO A 260 -20.21 -5.77 -9.17
C PRO A 260 -19.92 -7.25 -8.91
N ASN A 261 -19.53 -8.00 -9.94
CA ASN A 261 -19.25 -9.42 -9.80
C ASN A 261 -17.91 -9.71 -9.12
N ARG A 262 -16.90 -8.82 -9.30
CA ARG A 262 -15.65 -8.90 -8.54
C ARG A 262 -15.86 -8.54 -7.08
N LEU A 263 -16.68 -7.52 -6.78
CA LEU A 263 -17.05 -7.20 -5.40
C LEU A 263 -17.77 -8.37 -4.74
N LYS A 264 -18.77 -8.93 -5.41
CA LYS A 264 -19.49 -10.12 -4.94
C LYS A 264 -18.57 -11.32 -4.71
N PHE A 265 -17.61 -11.53 -5.59
CA PHE A 265 -16.62 -12.60 -5.43
C PHE A 265 -15.87 -12.49 -4.08
N PHE A 266 -15.45 -11.27 -3.69
CA PHE A 266 -14.79 -11.06 -2.39
C PHE A 266 -15.78 -11.12 -1.22
N ASP A 267 -17.02 -10.66 -1.38
CA ASP A 267 -18.07 -10.79 -0.36
C ASP A 267 -18.31 -12.26 0.04
N GLU A 268 -18.15 -13.19 -0.92
CA GLU A 268 -18.33 -14.64 -0.72
C GLU A 268 -17.11 -15.34 -0.07
N MET A 269 -15.96 -14.65 0.05
CA MET A 269 -14.71 -15.27 0.55
C MET A 269 -14.62 -15.38 2.06
N ASN A 270 -15.52 -14.73 2.80
CA ASN A 270 -15.57 -14.73 4.28
C ASN A 270 -14.20 -14.44 4.92
N PHE A 271 -13.50 -13.43 4.43
CA PHE A 271 -12.18 -13.04 4.94
C PHE A 271 -12.24 -12.44 6.35
N ASN A 272 -11.23 -12.73 7.17
CA ASN A 272 -11.06 -12.03 8.45
C ASN A 272 -10.63 -10.58 8.22
N MET A 273 -11.61 -9.66 8.33
CA MET A 273 -11.42 -8.24 8.04
C MET A 273 -10.94 -7.42 9.24
N TYR A 274 -10.79 -7.99 10.44
CA TYR A 274 -10.25 -7.25 11.58
C TYR A 274 -8.88 -6.63 11.24
N PRO A 275 -8.61 -5.37 11.56
CA PRO A 275 -9.34 -4.41 12.40
C PRO A 275 -10.21 -3.38 11.63
N LEU A 276 -10.65 -3.65 10.41
CA LEU A 276 -11.43 -2.70 9.60
C LEU A 276 -12.86 -2.52 10.10
#